data_5ae5513b40fa7552f8061572723e82d4
#
_entry.id   5ae5513b40fa7552f8061572723e82d4
#
_cell.length_a   1.000
_cell.length_b   1.000
_cell.length_c   1.000
_cell.angle_alpha   90.00
_cell.angle_beta   90.00
_cell.angle_gamma   90.00
#
_symmetry.space_group_name_H-M   'P 1'
#
loop_
_entity.id
_entity.type
_entity.pdbx_description
1 polymer ?
#
loop_
_entity_poly.entity_id
_entity_poly.type
_entity_poly.pdbx_seq_one_letter_code
_entity_poly.pdbx_strand_id
1 'polypeptide(L)'
;MPKPSQDVIDRRAGIVNALRAIVPGDGVITAAEEMRAYETDGLSAYRQVPLVVTLPETPEQVAEILAYCGEAGVKVVPRGSGTSLSGGALPLADGVLLGLGKFNRVLDIDYANRCAVVQPGVTNLAITHAVQSEGFYYAPDPSSQIACSIGGNVAENAGGVHCLKYGLTTNNLMGLQWATLDGELLRFGGRHLDSGGYDLMGL
;
A
#
# COMPACT_ATOMS: atom_id res chain seq x y z
N MET A 1 8.19 -2.03 20.45
CA MET A 1 7.99 -0.79 19.67
C MET A 1 9.17 0.13 19.89
N PRO A 2 9.66 0.84 18.87
CA PRO A 2 10.71 1.85 19.04
C PRO A 2 10.22 2.99 19.95
N LYS A 3 11.15 3.65 20.64
CA LYS A 3 10.82 4.82 21.47
C LYS A 3 10.38 5.96 20.54
N PRO A 4 9.19 6.57 20.77
CA PRO A 4 8.72 7.65 19.91
C PRO A 4 9.51 8.95 20.13
N SER A 5 9.59 9.79 19.10
CA SER A 5 10.15 11.13 19.16
C SER A 5 9.14 12.09 19.76
N GLN A 6 9.45 12.66 20.93
CA GLN A 6 8.57 13.62 21.59
C GLN A 6 8.42 14.91 20.76
N ASP A 7 9.49 15.37 20.10
CA ASP A 7 9.46 16.53 19.21
C ASP A 7 8.41 16.37 18.08
N VAL A 8 8.32 15.19 17.46
CA VAL A 8 7.31 14.91 16.43
C VAL A 8 5.90 14.94 17.03
N ILE A 9 5.72 14.34 18.22
CA ILE A 9 4.42 14.33 18.91
C ILE A 9 3.98 15.76 19.24
N ASP A 10 4.88 16.60 19.73
CA ASP A 10 4.57 17.99 20.09
C ASP A 10 4.17 18.83 18.87
N ARG A 11 4.70 18.50 17.68
CA ARG A 11 4.35 19.14 16.41
C ARG A 11 3.09 18.57 15.73
N ARG A 12 2.37 17.64 16.38
CA ARG A 12 1.21 16.93 15.78
C ARG A 12 0.20 17.89 15.12
N ALA A 13 -0.13 19.00 15.74
CA ALA A 13 -1.11 19.94 15.19
C ALA A 13 -0.67 20.55 13.86
N GLY A 14 0.60 20.92 13.73
CA GLY A 14 1.18 21.44 12.48
C GLY A 14 1.21 20.36 11.39
N ILE A 15 1.60 19.13 11.74
CA ILE A 15 1.62 17.98 10.84
C ILE A 15 0.21 17.69 10.30
N VAL A 16 -0.79 17.64 11.16
CA VAL A 16 -2.19 17.42 10.76
C VAL A 16 -2.68 18.52 9.81
N ASN A 17 -2.36 19.79 10.07
CA ASN A 17 -2.76 20.89 9.19
C ASN A 17 -2.13 20.80 7.80
N ALA A 18 -0.85 20.45 7.72
CA ALA A 18 -0.15 20.25 6.45
C ALA A 18 -0.76 19.08 5.67
N LEU A 19 -1.02 17.94 6.33
CA LEU A 19 -1.62 16.78 5.70
C LEU A 19 -3.05 17.04 5.21
N ARG A 20 -3.83 17.86 5.93
CA ARG A 20 -5.17 18.29 5.48
C ARG A 20 -5.15 19.20 4.26
N ALA A 21 -4.07 19.95 4.06
CA ALA A 21 -3.89 20.74 2.83
C ALA A 21 -3.65 19.85 1.61
N ILE A 22 -2.97 18.69 1.79
CA ILE A 22 -2.69 17.72 0.74
C ILE A 22 -3.92 16.82 0.49
N VAL A 23 -4.55 16.31 1.56
CA VAL A 23 -5.70 15.42 1.49
C VAL A 23 -6.91 16.12 2.13
N PRO A 24 -7.71 16.84 1.34
CA PRO A 24 -8.87 17.57 1.85
C PRO A 24 -10.01 16.65 2.29
N GLY A 25 -10.98 17.20 2.99
CA GLY A 25 -12.15 16.47 3.50
C GLY A 25 -11.81 15.55 4.67
N ASP A 26 -12.34 14.33 4.64
CA ASP A 26 -12.22 13.30 5.69
C ASP A 26 -11.03 12.34 5.47
N GLY A 27 -10.14 12.68 4.54
CA GLY A 27 -8.96 11.86 4.27
C GLY A 27 -7.88 11.92 5.35
N VAL A 28 -8.00 12.77 6.38
CA VAL A 28 -7.06 12.85 7.51
C VAL A 28 -7.80 12.58 8.82
N ILE A 29 -7.57 11.38 9.37
CA ILE A 29 -8.22 10.90 10.60
C ILE A 29 -7.35 11.26 11.80
N THR A 30 -7.94 11.95 12.76
CA THR A 30 -7.26 12.43 13.97
C THR A 30 -7.96 12.04 15.26
N ALA A 31 -9.22 11.59 15.19
CA ALA A 31 -9.99 11.13 16.33
C ALA A 31 -9.44 9.80 16.86
N ALA A 32 -9.23 9.72 18.16
CA ALA A 32 -8.60 8.55 18.78
C ALA A 32 -9.41 7.27 18.56
N GLU A 33 -10.73 7.36 18.59
CA GLU A 33 -11.64 6.25 18.39
C GLU A 33 -11.51 5.67 16.96
N GLU A 34 -11.43 6.53 15.95
CA GLU A 34 -11.31 6.13 14.55
C GLU A 34 -9.92 5.55 14.25
N MET A 35 -8.87 6.14 14.84
CA MET A 35 -7.49 5.64 14.68
C MET A 35 -7.28 4.25 15.29
N ARG A 36 -8.12 3.81 16.23
CA ARG A 36 -8.08 2.44 16.77
C ARG A 36 -8.30 1.34 15.73
N ALA A 37 -9.02 1.63 14.66
CA ALA A 37 -9.18 0.70 13.54
C ALA A 37 -7.84 0.35 12.86
N TYR A 38 -6.83 1.16 13.09
CA TYR A 38 -5.48 1.04 12.49
C TYR A 38 -4.40 0.67 13.50
N GLU A 39 -4.71 0.43 14.79
CA GLU A 39 -3.72 0.25 15.87
C GLU A 39 -2.92 -1.06 15.80
N THR A 40 -3.33 -2.00 14.94
CA THR A 40 -2.67 -3.29 14.76
C THR A 40 -2.72 -3.71 13.30
N ASP A 41 -1.88 -4.66 12.91
CA ASP A 41 -1.98 -5.42 11.66
C ASP A 41 -2.35 -6.88 11.98
N GLY A 42 -2.08 -7.83 11.08
CA GLY A 42 -2.31 -9.26 11.32
C GLY A 42 -1.45 -9.82 12.46
N LEU A 43 -0.36 -9.15 12.82
CA LEU A 43 0.44 -9.48 14.01
C LEU A 43 -0.21 -8.84 15.26
N SER A 44 -1.33 -9.39 15.69
CA SER A 44 -2.18 -8.83 16.74
C SER A 44 -1.56 -8.77 18.15
N ALA A 45 -0.35 -9.32 18.32
CA ALA A 45 0.41 -9.25 19.56
C ALA A 45 0.89 -7.82 19.91
N TYR A 46 0.96 -6.94 18.92
CA TYR A 46 1.39 -5.56 19.09
C TYR A 46 0.27 -4.60 18.70
N ARG A 47 0.17 -3.52 19.48
CA ARG A 47 -0.80 -2.45 19.22
C ARG A 47 -0.15 -1.10 19.45
N GLN A 48 -0.39 -0.19 18.54
CA GLN A 48 0.06 1.19 18.64
C GLN A 48 -0.88 2.10 17.84
N VAL A 49 -1.47 3.08 18.49
CA VAL A 49 -2.22 4.12 17.78
C VAL A 49 -1.23 5.01 17.03
N PRO A 50 -1.43 5.30 15.72
CA PRO A 50 -0.57 6.20 14.97
C PRO A 50 -0.72 7.65 15.44
N LEU A 51 0.23 8.52 15.06
CA LEU A 51 0.13 9.96 15.26
C LEU A 51 -1.09 10.53 14.53
N VAL A 52 -1.30 10.10 13.29
CA VAL A 52 -2.38 10.49 12.41
C VAL A 52 -2.50 9.43 11.29
N VAL A 53 -3.70 9.26 10.74
CA VAL A 53 -3.95 8.41 9.56
C VAL A 53 -4.27 9.32 8.37
N THR A 54 -3.69 9.02 7.20
CA THR A 54 -4.02 9.67 5.93
C THR A 54 -4.55 8.65 4.94
N LEU A 55 -5.61 9.02 4.22
CA LEU A 55 -6.28 8.19 3.21
C LEU A 55 -6.31 8.96 1.87
N PRO A 56 -5.19 9.05 1.16
CA PRO A 56 -5.13 9.73 -0.13
C PRO A 56 -5.95 8.99 -1.20
N GLU A 57 -6.35 9.72 -2.25
CA GLU A 57 -7.16 9.22 -3.36
C GLU A 57 -6.39 9.24 -4.69
N THR A 58 -5.27 9.98 -4.76
CA THR A 58 -4.45 10.08 -5.97
C THR A 58 -2.98 9.79 -5.69
N PRO A 59 -2.23 9.29 -6.69
CA PRO A 59 -0.78 9.07 -6.57
C PRO A 59 -0.02 10.35 -6.20
N GLU A 60 -0.47 11.50 -6.69
CA GLU A 60 0.12 12.81 -6.42
C GLU A 60 0.03 13.14 -4.92
N GLN A 61 -1.14 12.90 -4.31
CA GLN A 61 -1.30 13.07 -2.85
C GLN A 61 -0.37 12.15 -2.06
N VAL A 62 -0.16 10.91 -2.51
CA VAL A 62 0.81 10.00 -1.89
C VAL A 62 2.22 10.57 -1.96
N ALA A 63 2.62 11.06 -3.14
CA ALA A 63 3.93 11.68 -3.37
C ALA A 63 4.13 12.92 -2.50
N GLU A 64 3.15 13.82 -2.44
CA GLU A 64 3.19 15.03 -1.61
C GLU A 64 3.26 14.71 -0.10
N ILE A 65 2.53 13.68 0.37
CA ILE A 65 2.61 13.22 1.77
C ILE A 65 4.02 12.71 2.09
N LEU A 66 4.60 11.89 1.19
CA LEU A 66 5.94 11.34 1.39
C LEU A 66 7.00 12.44 1.41
N ALA A 67 6.97 13.39 0.45
CA ALA A 67 7.87 14.53 0.40
C ALA A 67 7.77 15.38 1.69
N TYR A 68 6.55 15.74 2.08
CA TYR A 68 6.33 16.50 3.32
C TYR A 68 6.88 15.77 4.55
N CYS A 69 6.59 14.49 4.68
CA CYS A 69 7.07 13.72 5.82
C CYS A 69 8.60 13.56 5.83
N GLY A 70 9.21 13.39 4.65
CA GLY A 70 10.67 13.36 4.48
C GLY A 70 11.32 14.66 4.93
N GLU A 71 10.84 15.81 4.46
CA GLU A 71 11.32 17.14 4.83
C GLU A 71 11.11 17.44 6.32
N ALA A 72 9.96 17.07 6.87
CA ALA A 72 9.60 17.31 8.27
C ALA A 72 10.24 16.31 9.25
N GLY A 73 10.95 15.28 8.77
CA GLY A 73 11.52 14.21 9.59
C GLY A 73 10.47 13.36 10.32
N VAL A 74 9.30 13.16 9.69
CA VAL A 74 8.20 12.37 10.22
C VAL A 74 8.19 10.99 9.58
N LYS A 75 8.12 9.93 10.39
CA LYS A 75 8.06 8.55 9.90
C LYS A 75 6.73 8.28 9.20
N VAL A 76 6.78 7.49 8.13
CA VAL A 76 5.59 7.03 7.41
C VAL A 76 5.50 5.52 7.49
N VAL A 77 4.31 5.00 7.75
CA VAL A 77 3.99 3.58 7.71
C VAL A 77 2.93 3.38 6.63
N PRO A 78 3.30 2.85 5.45
CA PRO A 78 2.33 2.51 4.43
C PRO A 78 1.47 1.33 4.87
N ARG A 79 0.18 1.37 4.53
CA ARG A 79 -0.78 0.32 4.89
C ARG A 79 -1.75 0.03 3.75
N GLY A 80 -1.78 -1.22 3.32
CA GLY A 80 -2.87 -1.76 2.52
C GLY A 80 -4.01 -2.21 3.43
N SER A 81 -4.34 -3.51 3.42
CA SER A 81 -5.39 -4.09 4.28
C SER A 81 -4.90 -4.44 5.70
N GLY A 82 -3.61 -4.38 5.98
CA GLY A 82 -3.04 -4.71 7.29
C GLY A 82 -3.12 -6.19 7.65
N THR A 83 -3.09 -7.08 6.66
CA THR A 83 -3.16 -8.55 6.86
C THR A 83 -1.79 -9.19 7.12
N SER A 84 -0.71 -8.43 7.03
CA SER A 84 0.67 -8.89 7.28
C SER A 84 0.85 -9.41 8.69
N LEU A 85 1.69 -10.45 8.82
CA LEU A 85 2.12 -11.02 10.12
C LEU A 85 3.53 -10.57 10.51
N SER A 86 4.16 -9.70 9.71
CA SER A 86 5.56 -9.29 9.88
C SER A 86 5.72 -7.93 10.58
N GLY A 87 4.61 -7.25 10.88
CA GLY A 87 4.62 -5.94 11.54
C GLY A 87 4.92 -4.76 10.60
N GLY A 88 4.97 -4.98 9.27
CA GLY A 88 5.27 -3.93 8.30
C GLY A 88 4.22 -2.83 8.21
N ALA A 89 2.96 -3.14 8.53
CA ALA A 89 1.86 -2.18 8.58
C ALA A 89 1.52 -1.72 10.01
N LEU A 90 2.33 -2.10 11.01
CA LEU A 90 2.11 -1.73 12.41
C LEU A 90 2.47 -0.25 12.62
N PRO A 91 1.54 0.59 13.13
CA PRO A 91 1.77 2.01 13.22
C PRO A 91 2.84 2.39 14.26
N LEU A 92 3.31 3.63 14.16
CA LEU A 92 4.22 4.26 15.12
C LEU A 92 3.51 5.43 15.80
N ALA A 93 3.77 5.63 17.11
CA ALA A 93 3.17 6.73 17.89
C ALA A 93 3.59 8.11 17.38
N ASP A 94 4.76 8.20 16.73
CA ASP A 94 5.36 9.38 16.12
C ASP A 94 5.38 9.30 14.59
N GLY A 95 4.48 8.52 14.00
CA GLY A 95 4.43 8.30 12.56
C GLY A 95 3.05 8.55 11.94
N VAL A 96 3.06 8.94 10.68
CA VAL A 96 1.88 9.00 9.81
C VAL A 96 1.60 7.61 9.28
N LEU A 97 0.38 7.11 9.45
CA LEU A 97 -0.08 5.92 8.76
C LEU A 97 -0.68 6.34 7.42
N LEU A 98 -0.09 5.87 6.34
CA LEU A 98 -0.49 6.13 4.97
C LEU A 98 -1.35 4.97 4.45
N GLY A 99 -2.67 5.10 4.56
CA GLY A 99 -3.63 4.06 4.16
C GLY A 99 -3.98 4.15 2.68
N LEU A 100 -3.82 3.05 1.94
CA LEU A 100 -4.07 2.99 0.50
C LEU A 100 -5.43 2.34 0.15
N GLY A 101 -6.34 2.20 1.12
CA GLY A 101 -7.62 1.52 0.92
C GLY A 101 -8.57 2.19 -0.08
N LYS A 102 -8.42 3.49 -0.33
CA LYS A 102 -9.21 4.21 -1.34
C LYS A 102 -8.77 3.91 -2.78
N PHE A 103 -7.58 3.36 -2.98
CA PHE A 103 -7.07 2.91 -4.27
C PHE A 103 -7.59 1.50 -4.64
N ASN A 104 -8.88 1.36 -4.87
CA ASN A 104 -9.54 0.05 -4.97
C ASN A 104 -10.17 -0.25 -6.34
N ARG A 105 -9.69 0.40 -7.41
CA ARG A 105 -10.23 0.22 -8.76
C ARG A 105 -9.36 -0.70 -9.61
N VAL A 106 -10.01 -1.57 -10.38
CA VAL A 106 -9.43 -2.19 -11.58
C VAL A 106 -9.52 -1.15 -12.70
N LEU A 107 -8.37 -0.73 -13.22
CA LEU A 107 -8.27 0.38 -14.17
C LEU A 107 -8.41 -0.09 -15.61
N ASP A 108 -7.84 -1.25 -15.94
CA ASP A 108 -7.85 -1.81 -17.28
C ASP A 108 -7.60 -3.33 -17.24
N ILE A 109 -8.15 -4.06 -18.19
CA ILE A 109 -7.94 -5.49 -18.39
C ILE A 109 -7.56 -5.73 -19.84
N ASP A 110 -6.36 -6.25 -20.06
CA ASP A 110 -5.83 -6.60 -21.37
C ASP A 110 -5.76 -8.13 -21.51
N TYR A 111 -6.82 -8.71 -22.05
CA TYR A 111 -6.90 -10.15 -22.25
C TYR A 111 -5.88 -10.69 -23.25
N ALA A 112 -5.52 -9.89 -24.26
CA ALA A 112 -4.54 -10.29 -25.27
C ALA A 112 -3.15 -10.50 -24.67
N ASN A 113 -2.74 -9.60 -23.77
CA ASN A 113 -1.47 -9.69 -23.04
C ASN A 113 -1.61 -10.38 -21.68
N ARG A 114 -2.82 -10.82 -21.31
CA ARG A 114 -3.12 -11.51 -20.03
C ARG A 114 -2.68 -10.72 -18.82
N CYS A 115 -2.94 -9.42 -18.81
CA CYS A 115 -2.61 -8.56 -17.69
C CYS A 115 -3.78 -7.66 -17.29
N ALA A 116 -3.80 -7.25 -16.03
CA ALA A 116 -4.72 -6.27 -15.49
C ALA A 116 -3.94 -5.13 -14.85
N VAL A 117 -4.39 -3.89 -15.07
CA VAL A 117 -3.88 -2.71 -14.40
C VAL A 117 -4.81 -2.39 -13.24
N VAL A 118 -4.29 -2.47 -12.04
CA VAL A 118 -5.08 -2.32 -10.83
C VAL A 118 -4.43 -1.34 -9.85
N GLN A 119 -5.24 -0.70 -9.03
CA GLN A 119 -4.77 0.13 -7.94
C GLN A 119 -4.34 -0.73 -6.74
N PRO A 120 -3.41 -0.27 -5.89
CA PRO A 120 -2.78 -1.08 -4.84
C PRO A 120 -3.73 -1.56 -3.73
N GLY A 121 -4.86 -0.92 -3.53
CA GLY A 121 -5.88 -1.31 -2.54
C GLY A 121 -6.88 -2.35 -3.04
N VAL A 122 -6.84 -2.74 -4.32
CA VAL A 122 -7.67 -3.83 -4.84
C VAL A 122 -7.32 -5.13 -4.13
N THR A 123 -8.33 -5.89 -3.68
CA THR A 123 -8.05 -7.18 -3.04
C THR A 123 -7.58 -8.21 -4.07
N ASN A 124 -6.72 -9.12 -3.63
CA ASN A 124 -6.19 -10.18 -4.49
C ASN A 124 -7.32 -10.94 -5.22
N LEU A 125 -8.33 -11.39 -4.49
CA LEU A 125 -9.45 -12.14 -5.04
C LEU A 125 -10.33 -11.30 -5.98
N ALA A 126 -10.42 -9.98 -5.79
CA ALA A 126 -11.19 -9.11 -6.67
C ALA A 126 -10.62 -9.07 -8.09
N ILE A 127 -9.32 -9.27 -8.26
CA ILE A 127 -8.69 -9.38 -9.60
C ILE A 127 -9.24 -10.61 -10.31
N THR A 128 -9.27 -11.76 -9.65
CA THR A 128 -9.87 -13.00 -10.20
C THR A 128 -11.34 -12.78 -10.55
N HIS A 129 -12.12 -12.18 -9.67
CA HIS A 129 -13.54 -11.90 -9.92
C HIS A 129 -13.76 -11.01 -11.15
N ALA A 130 -12.85 -10.06 -11.40
CA ALA A 130 -12.94 -9.15 -12.54
C ALA A 130 -12.70 -9.85 -13.90
N VAL A 131 -12.01 -11.00 -13.93
CA VAL A 131 -11.59 -11.69 -15.17
C VAL A 131 -12.17 -13.09 -15.33
N GLN A 132 -12.83 -13.65 -14.33
CA GLN A 132 -13.30 -15.05 -14.33
C GLN A 132 -14.36 -15.35 -15.40
N SER A 133 -15.16 -14.36 -15.80
CA SER A 133 -16.17 -14.54 -16.88
C SER A 133 -15.54 -14.92 -18.22
N GLU A 134 -14.29 -14.48 -18.44
CA GLU A 134 -13.52 -14.80 -19.65
C GLU A 134 -12.57 -16.00 -19.48
N GLY A 135 -12.73 -16.76 -18.38
CA GLY A 135 -11.94 -17.96 -18.11
C GLY A 135 -10.53 -17.70 -17.57
N PHE A 136 -10.26 -16.50 -17.06
CA PHE A 136 -8.99 -16.12 -16.44
C PHE A 136 -9.08 -16.09 -14.92
N TYR A 137 -7.93 -16.12 -14.26
CA TYR A 137 -7.79 -15.90 -12.83
C TYR A 137 -6.39 -15.35 -12.50
N TYR A 138 -6.27 -14.68 -11.37
CA TYR A 138 -4.98 -14.25 -10.83
C TYR A 138 -4.38 -15.38 -10.00
N ALA A 139 -3.20 -15.86 -10.41
CA ALA A 139 -2.65 -17.13 -9.91
C ALA A 139 -2.10 -17.09 -8.48
N PRO A 140 -1.36 -16.05 -8.01
CA PRO A 140 -0.94 -15.98 -6.62
C PRO A 140 -2.13 -15.90 -5.66
N ASP A 141 -2.25 -16.86 -4.75
CA ASP A 141 -3.41 -17.07 -3.90
C ASP A 141 -3.06 -17.17 -2.40
N PRO A 142 -2.55 -16.11 -1.78
CA PRO A 142 -2.27 -16.14 -0.35
C PRO A 142 -3.54 -16.48 0.47
N SER A 143 -3.37 -17.11 1.62
CA SER A 143 -4.51 -17.49 2.48
C SER A 143 -5.41 -16.32 2.84
N SER A 144 -4.88 -15.10 2.81
CA SER A 144 -5.60 -13.83 3.03
C SER A 144 -6.20 -13.22 1.77
N GLN A 145 -6.23 -13.89 0.61
CA GLN A 145 -6.64 -13.34 -0.70
C GLN A 145 -7.99 -12.63 -0.71
N ILE A 146 -8.90 -13.01 0.17
CA ILE A 146 -10.21 -12.34 0.32
C ILE A 146 -10.09 -10.92 0.88
N ALA A 147 -9.02 -10.63 1.63
CA ALA A 147 -8.85 -9.38 2.37
C ALA A 147 -7.57 -8.63 2.02
N CYS A 148 -6.47 -9.31 1.70
CA CYS A 148 -5.20 -8.66 1.40
C CYS A 148 -5.27 -7.82 0.14
N SER A 149 -4.60 -6.65 0.16
CA SER A 149 -4.49 -5.76 -0.99
C SER A 149 -3.33 -6.16 -1.90
N ILE A 150 -3.50 -5.94 -3.20
CA ILE A 150 -2.45 -6.28 -4.18
C ILE A 150 -1.15 -5.50 -3.95
N GLY A 151 -1.22 -4.24 -3.52
CA GLY A 151 -0.03 -3.47 -3.17
C GLY A 151 0.73 -4.05 -1.98
N GLY A 152 0.01 -4.61 -0.99
CA GLY A 152 0.62 -5.35 0.13
C GLY A 152 1.24 -6.66 -0.34
N ASN A 153 0.59 -7.38 -1.26
CA ASN A 153 1.14 -8.60 -1.85
C ASN A 153 2.45 -8.32 -2.61
N VAL A 154 2.52 -7.20 -3.33
CA VAL A 154 3.76 -6.76 -4.01
C VAL A 154 4.84 -6.45 -2.99
N ALA A 155 4.53 -5.65 -1.97
CA ALA A 155 5.50 -5.20 -0.96
C ALA A 155 6.11 -6.36 -0.15
N GLU A 156 5.38 -7.45 0.04
CA GLU A 156 5.82 -8.61 0.84
C GLU A 156 6.12 -9.84 -0.02
N ASN A 157 6.00 -9.73 -1.34
CA ASN A 157 6.12 -10.85 -2.28
C ASN A 157 5.26 -12.05 -1.86
N ALA A 158 3.99 -11.79 -1.62
CA ALA A 158 3.05 -12.79 -1.12
C ALA A 158 2.85 -13.96 -2.12
N GLY A 159 2.61 -15.15 -1.59
CA GLY A 159 2.29 -16.34 -2.35
C GLY A 159 1.29 -17.21 -1.63
N GLY A 160 0.90 -18.32 -2.27
CA GLY A 160 -0.09 -19.27 -1.77
C GLY A 160 0.21 -20.71 -2.17
N VAL A 161 -0.81 -21.56 -2.14
CA VAL A 161 -0.64 -23.01 -2.40
C VAL A 161 -0.19 -23.30 -3.83
N HIS A 162 -0.48 -22.42 -4.78
CA HIS A 162 -0.13 -22.59 -6.18
C HIS A 162 1.23 -21.99 -6.57
N CYS A 163 1.99 -21.43 -5.62
CA CYS A 163 3.25 -20.71 -5.90
C CYS A 163 4.34 -21.65 -6.48
N LEU A 164 4.31 -22.95 -6.19
CA LEU A 164 5.25 -23.91 -6.80
C LEU A 164 5.14 -23.94 -8.33
N LYS A 165 3.93 -23.77 -8.87
CA LYS A 165 3.70 -23.78 -10.33
C LYS A 165 3.74 -22.38 -10.94
N TYR A 166 3.13 -21.40 -10.30
CA TYR A 166 2.88 -20.07 -10.87
C TYR A 166 3.78 -18.98 -10.32
N GLY A 167 4.61 -19.30 -9.31
CA GLY A 167 5.47 -18.35 -8.64
C GLY A 167 4.73 -17.49 -7.61
N LEU A 168 5.46 -16.55 -7.06
CA LEU A 168 5.00 -15.56 -6.10
C LEU A 168 4.46 -14.31 -6.81
N THR A 169 4.10 -13.28 -6.06
CA THR A 169 3.61 -12.01 -6.62
C THR A 169 4.62 -11.40 -7.60
N THR A 170 5.92 -11.37 -7.27
CA THR A 170 6.98 -10.83 -8.14
C THR A 170 7.00 -11.50 -9.52
N ASN A 171 6.78 -12.83 -9.58
CA ASN A 171 6.76 -13.57 -10.85
C ASN A 171 5.54 -13.26 -11.72
N ASN A 172 4.52 -12.61 -11.15
CA ASN A 172 3.26 -12.26 -11.81
C ASN A 172 3.09 -10.73 -11.94
N LEU A 173 4.14 -9.97 -11.67
CA LEU A 173 4.17 -8.51 -11.76
C LEU A 173 4.86 -8.10 -13.06
N MET A 174 4.17 -7.35 -13.92
CA MET A 174 4.71 -6.89 -15.21
C MET A 174 5.13 -5.41 -15.18
N GLY A 175 4.56 -4.63 -14.31
CA GLY A 175 4.87 -3.22 -14.16
C GLY A 175 4.36 -2.66 -12.85
N LEU A 176 5.00 -1.60 -12.40
CA LEU A 176 4.75 -0.98 -11.11
C LEU A 176 4.91 0.54 -11.22
N GLN A 177 4.02 1.27 -10.58
CA GLN A 177 4.21 2.68 -10.26
C GLN A 177 4.39 2.81 -8.75
N TRP A 178 5.45 3.49 -8.34
CA TRP A 178 5.68 3.77 -6.93
C TRP A 178 6.03 5.23 -6.68
N ALA A 179 5.89 5.67 -5.43
CA ALA A 179 6.32 6.98 -4.97
C ALA A 179 7.56 6.83 -4.10
N THR A 180 8.57 7.68 -4.33
CA THR A 180 9.77 7.78 -3.49
C THR A 180 9.52 8.67 -2.27
N LEU A 181 10.44 8.63 -1.30
CA LEU A 181 10.39 9.53 -0.13
C LEU A 181 10.58 11.00 -0.49
N ASP A 182 11.17 11.28 -1.66
CA ASP A 182 11.34 12.64 -2.17
C ASP A 182 10.11 13.14 -2.95
N GLY A 183 9.04 12.32 -3.03
CA GLY A 183 7.81 12.66 -3.71
C GLY A 183 7.84 12.46 -5.23
N GLU A 184 8.80 11.72 -5.77
CA GLU A 184 8.81 11.37 -7.18
C GLU A 184 7.91 10.17 -7.47
N LEU A 185 7.19 10.22 -8.59
CA LEU A 185 6.41 9.10 -9.12
C LEU A 185 7.20 8.41 -10.23
N LEU A 186 7.61 7.19 -9.97
CA LEU A 186 8.40 6.39 -10.90
C LEU A 186 7.57 5.24 -11.46
N ARG A 187 7.87 4.83 -12.71
CA ARG A 187 7.28 3.65 -13.34
C ARG A 187 8.36 2.70 -13.80
N PHE A 188 8.16 1.43 -13.52
CA PHE A 188 9.01 0.33 -13.95
C PHE A 188 8.17 -0.72 -14.66
N GLY A 189 8.77 -1.40 -15.65
CA GLY A 189 8.07 -2.40 -16.43
C GLY A 189 6.96 -1.85 -17.31
N GLY A 190 6.02 -2.71 -17.70
CA GLY A 190 4.93 -2.37 -18.61
C GLY A 190 4.02 -3.56 -18.87
N ARG A 191 3.35 -3.56 -20.02
CA ARG A 191 2.49 -4.68 -20.46
C ARG A 191 3.26 -5.75 -21.28
N HIS A 192 4.57 -5.63 -21.38
CA HIS A 192 5.44 -6.53 -22.13
C HIS A 192 6.39 -7.24 -21.18
N LEU A 193 6.70 -8.49 -21.47
CA LEU A 193 7.62 -9.31 -20.67
C LEU A 193 9.07 -8.85 -20.74
N ASP A 194 9.43 -8.12 -21.78
CA ASP A 194 10.79 -7.60 -22.00
C ASP A 194 10.79 -6.09 -21.80
N SER A 195 11.08 -5.66 -20.60
CA SER A 195 11.35 -4.26 -20.27
C SER A 195 12.85 -4.02 -20.35
N GLY A 196 13.29 -3.04 -21.17
CA GLY A 196 14.72 -2.69 -21.26
C GLY A 196 15.30 -2.24 -19.94
N GLY A 197 16.55 -2.64 -19.63
CA GLY A 197 17.27 -2.23 -18.43
C GLY A 197 17.34 -3.31 -17.34
N TYR A 198 17.60 -2.88 -16.09
CA TYR A 198 17.62 -3.78 -14.94
C TYR A 198 16.22 -4.18 -14.50
N ASP A 199 16.08 -5.38 -13.97
CA ASP A 199 14.83 -5.82 -13.30
C ASP A 199 14.69 -5.14 -11.93
N LEU A 200 14.09 -3.96 -11.94
CA LEU A 200 13.79 -3.21 -10.73
C LEU A 200 12.50 -3.65 -10.03
N MET A 201 11.73 -4.54 -10.65
CA MET A 201 10.51 -5.09 -10.03
C MET A 201 10.81 -6.25 -9.09
N GLY A 202 11.96 -6.91 -9.28
CA GLY A 202 12.44 -7.98 -8.41
C GLY A 202 13.10 -7.50 -7.11
N LEU A 203 13.39 -6.20 -6.99
CA LEU A 203 13.96 -5.59 -5.79
C LEU A 203 12.89 -5.30 -4.75
#